data_c870e7e90fffa34fe426a43b327d4d1b
#
_entry.id   c870e7e90fffa34fe426a43b327d4d1b
#
_cell.length_a   1.000
_cell.length_b   1.000
_cell.length_c   1.000
_cell.angle_alpha   90.00
_cell.angle_beta   90.00
_cell.angle_gamma   90.00
#
_symmetry.space_group_name_H-M   'P 1'
#
loop_
_entity.id
_entity.type
_entity.pdbx_description
1 polymer ?
#
loop_
_entity_poly.entity_id
_entity_poly.type
_entity_poly.pdbx_seq_one_letter_code
_entity_poly.pdbx_strand_id
1 'polypeptide(L)'
;TGVLTGYSRQSAYLFVYFTGNRMSEEAIRMAVSPDGYNYYALNRNQPVIDSREISSTGGVRDPHILRCEDGKTFYMVVTDMVSANGWSSNRAMILLKSKDLINWTSNVVNIQKKYPDQEDLKRVWAPQTVYDREAKKYMVYWSMQHGNGPDIIYYAYANKDFTDIEGEPKPLFIPENKKSCIDGDIIYKDGLYHLFYKTEGHGNGIKKATTASLTSGQWKESEDYKQQTKEAVEGSGIFPLIGTDKYILMYDVYMKGKYQFTESTDLDHFKVIDHAISMDFHPRHGTVMPITDKELKRLFKAYGKPDKM
;
A
#
# COMPACT_ATOMS: atom_id res chain seq x y z
N THR A 1 -2.50 24.67 -24.22
CA THR A 1 -1.66 23.66 -24.89
C THR A 1 -0.47 23.36 -23.98
N GLY A 2 -0.69 22.54 -22.97
CA GLY A 2 0.37 22.09 -22.08
C GLY A 2 1.31 21.16 -22.83
N VAL A 3 2.58 21.50 -22.86
CA VAL A 3 3.63 20.61 -23.31
C VAL A 3 3.69 19.46 -22.30
N LEU A 4 3.15 18.32 -22.66
CA LEU A 4 3.36 17.07 -21.93
C LEU A 4 4.81 16.65 -22.15
N THR A 5 5.67 17.04 -21.22
CA THR A 5 7.06 16.64 -21.20
C THR A 5 7.15 15.15 -20.90
N GLY A 6 7.41 14.34 -21.93
CA GLY A 6 8.12 13.06 -21.81
C GLY A 6 7.48 11.88 -21.08
N TYR A 7 6.30 12.00 -20.50
CA TYR A 7 5.64 10.89 -19.81
C TYR A 7 4.68 10.15 -20.76
N SER A 8 4.87 8.83 -20.92
CA SER A 8 3.94 8.00 -21.65
C SER A 8 2.59 7.99 -20.94
N ARG A 9 1.51 8.06 -21.72
CA ARG A 9 0.14 8.05 -21.19
C ARG A 9 -0.17 6.73 -20.47
N GLN A 10 -0.69 6.82 -19.26
CA GLN A 10 -1.18 5.67 -18.50
C GLN A 10 -2.48 5.17 -19.10
N SER A 11 -2.61 3.85 -19.25
CA SER A 11 -3.73 3.21 -19.96
C SER A 11 -4.21 1.91 -19.31
N ALA A 12 -3.55 1.45 -18.24
CA ALA A 12 -3.87 0.21 -17.56
C ALA A 12 -3.50 0.32 -16.08
N TYR A 13 -3.66 -0.76 -15.33
CA TYR A 13 -3.41 -0.80 -13.89
C TYR A 13 -2.60 -2.03 -13.51
N LEU A 14 -1.74 -1.86 -12.52
CA LEU A 14 -1.00 -2.94 -11.87
C LEU A 14 -1.49 -3.07 -10.42
N PHE A 15 -1.86 -4.27 -10.04
CA PHE A 15 -2.23 -4.63 -8.67
C PHE A 15 -1.13 -5.50 -8.09
N VAL A 16 -0.52 -5.09 -6.99
CA VAL A 16 0.44 -5.88 -6.23
C VAL A 16 -0.24 -6.33 -4.93
N TYR A 17 -0.09 -7.62 -4.56
CA TYR A 17 -0.82 -8.22 -3.45
C TYR A 17 -0.12 -9.46 -2.92
N PHE A 18 -0.60 -9.99 -1.80
CA PHE A 18 -0.31 -11.35 -1.33
C PHE A 18 -1.63 -12.11 -1.19
N THR A 19 -1.63 -13.38 -0.81
CA THR A 19 -2.86 -14.18 -0.93
C THR A 19 -3.34 -14.87 0.34
N GLY A 20 -2.54 -14.91 1.41
CA GLY A 20 -2.98 -15.53 2.66
C GLY A 20 -1.89 -15.70 3.69
N ASN A 21 -2.14 -16.55 4.68
CA ASN A 21 -1.31 -16.69 5.87
C ASN A 21 -0.36 -17.90 5.84
N ARG A 22 -0.35 -18.65 4.74
CA ARG A 22 0.63 -19.73 4.55
C ARG A 22 1.92 -19.13 3.98
N MET A 23 3.07 -19.75 4.25
CA MET A 23 4.34 -19.25 3.72
C MET A 23 4.33 -19.11 2.19
N SER A 24 3.72 -20.05 1.49
CA SER A 24 3.58 -19.99 0.03
C SER A 24 2.70 -18.83 -0.45
N GLU A 25 1.84 -18.31 0.43
CA GLU A 25 0.92 -17.22 0.16
C GLU A 25 1.47 -15.85 0.57
N GLU A 26 2.46 -15.84 1.46
CA GLU A 26 3.13 -14.64 1.96
C GLU A 26 4.27 -14.26 1.01
N ALA A 27 3.88 -13.86 -0.20
CA ALA A 27 4.78 -13.49 -1.28
C ALA A 27 4.10 -12.48 -2.20
N ILE A 28 4.91 -11.65 -2.86
CA ILE A 28 4.43 -10.63 -3.79
C ILE A 28 3.92 -11.30 -5.06
N ARG A 29 2.67 -10.99 -5.41
CA ARG A 29 2.02 -11.37 -6.65
C ARG A 29 1.56 -10.13 -7.38
N MET A 30 1.30 -10.26 -8.66
CA MET A 30 0.87 -9.17 -9.51
C MET A 30 -0.32 -9.58 -10.38
N ALA A 31 -1.22 -8.64 -10.59
CA ALA A 31 -2.29 -8.73 -11.54
C ALA A 31 -2.35 -7.43 -12.34
N VAL A 32 -2.96 -7.46 -13.51
CA VAL A 32 -3.16 -6.27 -14.35
C VAL A 32 -4.64 -6.09 -14.65
N SER A 33 -5.01 -4.85 -14.95
CA SER A 33 -6.36 -4.50 -15.36
C SER A 33 -6.31 -3.51 -16.53
N PRO A 34 -7.11 -3.72 -17.59
CA PRO A 34 -7.20 -2.75 -18.69
C PRO A 34 -8.04 -1.53 -18.36
N ASP A 35 -8.89 -1.61 -17.32
CA ASP A 35 -9.92 -0.61 -17.05
C ASP A 35 -10.09 -0.19 -15.59
N GLY A 36 -9.39 -0.88 -14.65
CA GLY A 36 -9.53 -0.66 -13.20
C GLY A 36 -10.68 -1.44 -12.57
N TYR A 37 -11.41 -2.21 -13.35
CA TYR A 37 -12.55 -3.02 -12.90
C TYR A 37 -12.31 -4.52 -13.07
N ASN A 38 -11.72 -4.93 -14.17
CA ASN A 38 -11.47 -6.33 -14.51
C ASN A 38 -9.98 -6.64 -14.30
N TYR A 39 -9.67 -7.56 -13.39
CA TYR A 39 -8.30 -7.86 -12.97
C TYR A 39 -7.93 -9.30 -13.35
N TYR A 40 -6.73 -9.45 -13.87
CA TYR A 40 -6.20 -10.72 -14.36
C TYR A 40 -4.84 -10.98 -13.73
N ALA A 41 -4.71 -12.11 -13.00
CA ALA A 41 -3.46 -12.46 -12.35
C ALA A 41 -2.36 -12.73 -13.39
N LEU A 42 -1.17 -12.19 -13.15
CA LEU A 42 0.04 -12.49 -13.91
C LEU A 42 0.71 -13.75 -13.34
N ASN A 43 1.57 -14.37 -14.14
CA ASN A 43 2.38 -15.52 -13.71
C ASN A 43 1.55 -16.66 -13.09
N ARG A 44 0.32 -16.87 -13.61
CA ARG A 44 -0.63 -17.86 -13.09
C ARG A 44 -0.90 -17.72 -11.60
N ASN A 45 -0.93 -16.48 -11.12
CA ASN A 45 -1.09 -16.14 -9.69
C ASN A 45 -0.01 -16.73 -8.79
N GLN A 46 1.18 -17.01 -9.33
CA GLN A 46 2.33 -17.44 -8.56
C GLN A 46 3.19 -16.23 -8.16
N PRO A 47 4.01 -16.33 -7.12
CA PRO A 47 4.90 -15.24 -6.72
C PRO A 47 5.79 -14.76 -7.87
N VAL A 48 5.97 -13.45 -7.98
CA VAL A 48 6.86 -12.83 -8.95
C VAL A 48 8.23 -12.50 -8.35
N ILE A 49 8.32 -12.52 -7.01
CA ILE A 49 9.57 -12.33 -6.26
C ILE A 49 9.62 -13.40 -5.17
N ASP A 50 10.77 -14.07 -5.02
CA ASP A 50 10.98 -15.05 -3.95
C ASP A 50 11.15 -14.32 -2.61
N SER A 51 10.22 -14.52 -1.70
CA SER A 51 10.24 -13.89 -0.38
C SER A 51 11.51 -14.19 0.42
N ARG A 52 12.10 -15.38 0.22
CA ARG A 52 13.32 -15.79 0.93
C ARG A 52 14.54 -15.00 0.49
N GLU A 53 14.54 -14.49 -0.75
CA GLU A 53 15.66 -13.70 -1.29
C GLU A 53 15.63 -12.26 -0.78
N ILE A 54 14.47 -11.72 -0.44
CA ILE A 54 14.33 -10.31 -0.09
C ILE A 54 14.04 -10.06 1.39
N SER A 55 13.53 -11.05 2.12
CA SER A 55 13.09 -10.90 3.51
C SER A 55 14.07 -11.50 4.51
N SER A 56 13.96 -11.07 5.77
CA SER A 56 14.65 -11.69 6.89
C SER A 56 13.88 -12.87 7.51
N THR A 57 12.56 -12.92 7.28
CA THR A 57 11.66 -13.92 7.89
C THR A 57 11.30 -15.08 6.96
N GLY A 58 11.39 -14.87 5.66
CA GLY A 58 10.94 -15.81 4.63
C GLY A 58 9.55 -15.51 4.07
N GLY A 59 8.85 -14.51 4.61
CA GLY A 59 7.54 -14.11 4.12
C GLY A 59 7.43 -12.60 3.94
N VAL A 60 6.57 -12.18 3.01
CA VAL A 60 6.25 -10.76 2.80
C VAL A 60 4.75 -10.58 2.62
N ARG A 61 4.25 -9.45 3.11
CA ARG A 61 2.82 -9.11 3.12
C ARG A 61 2.63 -7.64 2.74
N ASP A 62 1.41 -7.26 2.43
CA ASP A 62 0.95 -5.87 2.31
C ASP A 62 1.75 -5.01 1.33
N PRO A 63 2.01 -5.45 0.09
CA PRO A 63 2.84 -4.66 -0.81
C PRO A 63 2.15 -3.36 -1.20
N HIS A 64 2.92 -2.27 -1.14
CA HIS A 64 2.52 -0.95 -1.60
C HIS A 64 3.49 -0.49 -2.69
N ILE A 65 2.98 -0.07 -3.83
CA ILE A 65 3.78 0.37 -4.98
C ILE A 65 3.48 1.82 -5.33
N LEU A 66 4.54 2.55 -5.70
CA LEU A 66 4.46 3.97 -6.05
C LEU A 66 5.33 4.25 -7.27
N ARG A 67 4.79 5.03 -8.22
CA ARG A 67 5.57 5.64 -9.29
C ARG A 67 6.22 6.90 -8.74
N CYS A 68 7.55 7.04 -8.92
CA CYS A 68 8.27 8.23 -8.50
C CYS A 68 7.98 9.43 -9.40
N GLU A 69 8.36 10.62 -8.93
CA GLU A 69 8.15 11.89 -9.63
C GLU A 69 8.88 11.96 -10.98
N ASP A 70 9.94 11.16 -11.19
CA ASP A 70 10.60 11.05 -12.51
C ASP A 70 9.77 10.29 -13.55
N GLY A 71 8.65 9.68 -13.12
CA GLY A 71 7.74 8.94 -14.00
C GLY A 71 8.22 7.56 -14.43
N LYS A 72 9.41 7.13 -14.05
CA LYS A 72 10.04 5.88 -14.55
C LYS A 72 10.71 5.02 -13.47
N THR A 73 10.86 5.53 -12.26
CA THR A 73 11.34 4.74 -11.12
C THR A 73 10.13 4.35 -10.28
N PHE A 74 10.18 3.14 -9.75
CA PHE A 74 9.11 2.60 -8.91
C PHE A 74 9.68 2.20 -7.56
N TYR A 75 8.96 2.56 -6.51
CA TYR A 75 9.24 2.12 -5.15
C TYR A 75 8.15 1.17 -4.71
N MET A 76 8.54 0.10 -4.04
CA MET A 76 7.62 -0.82 -3.39
C MET A 76 8.10 -1.07 -1.97
N VAL A 77 7.17 -1.08 -1.02
CA VAL A 77 7.47 -1.40 0.38
C VAL A 77 6.54 -2.53 0.82
N VAL A 78 7.08 -3.45 1.62
CA VAL A 78 6.35 -4.64 2.07
C VAL A 78 6.66 -4.93 3.53
N THR A 79 5.72 -5.60 4.21
CA THR A 79 5.91 -6.12 5.54
C THR A 79 6.79 -7.37 5.49
N ASP A 80 7.88 -7.40 6.24
CA ASP A 80 8.75 -8.57 6.39
C ASP A 80 8.21 -9.42 7.54
N MET A 81 7.40 -10.42 7.22
CA MET A 81 6.69 -11.18 8.24
C MET A 81 6.25 -12.56 7.74
N VAL A 82 6.39 -13.55 8.63
CA VAL A 82 5.73 -14.86 8.53
C VAL A 82 4.71 -14.93 9.65
N SER A 83 3.42 -14.92 9.34
CA SER A 83 2.34 -14.89 10.33
C SER A 83 2.31 -16.13 11.22
N ALA A 84 2.82 -17.27 10.75
CA ALA A 84 2.96 -18.49 11.55
C ALA A 84 3.85 -18.29 12.79
N ASN A 85 4.76 -17.30 12.77
CA ASN A 85 5.59 -16.94 13.91
C ASN A 85 4.86 -16.07 14.95
N GLY A 86 3.61 -15.69 14.67
CA GLY A 86 2.78 -14.84 15.53
C GLY A 86 2.56 -13.44 14.95
N TRP A 87 1.45 -12.83 15.35
CA TRP A 87 1.06 -11.50 14.88
C TRP A 87 1.90 -10.35 15.49
N SER A 88 2.68 -10.64 16.52
CA SER A 88 3.61 -9.68 17.14
C SER A 88 5.05 -10.19 17.05
N SER A 89 5.44 -10.72 15.90
CA SER A 89 6.72 -11.39 15.73
C SER A 89 7.73 -10.62 14.90
N ASN A 90 7.28 -9.71 14.04
CA ASN A 90 8.16 -9.08 13.07
C ASN A 90 8.68 -7.70 13.53
N ARG A 91 9.89 -7.35 13.08
CA ARG A 91 10.57 -6.10 13.46
C ARG A 91 11.06 -5.30 12.26
N ALA A 92 10.71 -5.77 11.05
CA ALA A 92 11.31 -5.23 9.82
C ALA A 92 10.29 -5.01 8.72
N MET A 93 10.66 -4.14 7.82
CA MET A 93 10.01 -3.89 6.52
C MET A 93 11.06 -3.97 5.43
N ILE A 94 10.65 -4.05 4.18
CA ILE A 94 11.55 -4.15 3.03
C ILE A 94 11.27 -3.02 2.06
N LEU A 95 12.32 -2.34 1.64
CA LEU A 95 12.28 -1.31 0.62
C LEU A 95 12.77 -1.90 -0.69
N LEU A 96 11.98 -1.77 -1.76
CA LEU A 96 12.32 -2.27 -3.08
C LEU A 96 12.28 -1.13 -4.10
N LYS A 97 13.16 -1.22 -5.10
CA LYS A 97 13.25 -0.24 -6.19
C LYS A 97 13.39 -0.94 -7.53
N SER A 98 12.69 -0.42 -8.54
CA SER A 98 12.75 -0.92 -9.92
C SER A 98 12.65 0.22 -10.91
N LYS A 99 13.21 0.03 -12.11
CA LYS A 99 13.03 0.94 -13.26
C LYS A 99 12.17 0.33 -14.36
N ASP A 100 11.74 -0.91 -14.19
CA ASP A 100 11.03 -1.65 -15.24
C ASP A 100 9.83 -2.48 -14.75
N LEU A 101 9.59 -2.51 -13.43
CA LEU A 101 8.56 -3.32 -12.75
C LEU A 101 8.87 -4.82 -12.72
N ILE A 102 9.97 -5.26 -13.30
CA ILE A 102 10.36 -6.66 -13.42
C ILE A 102 11.55 -6.98 -12.52
N ASN A 103 12.59 -6.16 -12.61
CA ASN A 103 13.83 -6.33 -11.85
C ASN A 103 13.83 -5.39 -10.65
N TRP A 104 13.97 -5.97 -9.47
CA TRP A 104 13.87 -5.25 -8.20
C TRP A 104 15.16 -5.41 -7.40
N THR A 105 15.67 -4.31 -6.86
CA THR A 105 16.66 -4.33 -5.78
C THR A 105 15.93 -4.18 -4.46
N SER A 106 16.42 -4.79 -3.39
CA SER A 106 15.73 -4.81 -2.10
C SER A 106 16.68 -4.62 -0.93
N ASN A 107 16.15 -4.04 0.15
CA ASN A 107 16.88 -3.84 1.39
C ASN A 107 15.94 -4.04 2.58
N VAL A 108 16.35 -4.83 3.55
CA VAL A 108 15.63 -5.03 4.80
C VAL A 108 15.96 -3.89 5.75
N VAL A 109 14.93 -3.27 6.31
CA VAL A 109 15.08 -2.26 7.37
C VAL A 109 14.47 -2.83 8.65
N ASN A 110 15.34 -3.27 9.56
CA ASN A 110 14.92 -3.77 10.87
C ASN A 110 14.92 -2.61 11.88
N ILE A 111 13.73 -2.16 12.24
CA ILE A 111 13.54 -0.99 13.10
C ILE A 111 14.14 -1.22 14.49
N GLN A 112 13.94 -2.39 15.07
CA GLN A 112 14.42 -2.69 16.41
C GLN A 112 15.95 -2.73 16.48
N LYS A 113 16.60 -3.30 15.47
CA LYS A 113 18.07 -3.36 15.40
C LYS A 113 18.71 -2.03 15.05
N LYS A 114 18.02 -1.21 14.26
CA LYS A 114 18.55 0.07 13.78
C LYS A 114 18.55 1.14 14.87
N TYR A 115 17.57 1.14 15.77
CA TYR A 115 17.37 2.20 16.77
C TYR A 115 17.44 1.65 18.19
N PRO A 116 18.21 2.32 19.10
CA PRO A 116 18.45 1.78 20.46
C PRO A 116 17.21 1.82 21.38
N ASP A 117 16.25 2.69 21.12
CA ASP A 117 15.09 2.89 22.02
C ASP A 117 13.86 2.08 21.58
N GLN A 118 14.07 0.93 20.92
CA GLN A 118 13.01 0.10 20.37
C GLN A 118 12.87 -1.28 21.05
N GLU A 119 13.32 -1.42 22.29
CA GLU A 119 13.27 -2.69 23.02
C GLU A 119 11.84 -3.21 23.23
N ASP A 120 10.89 -2.29 23.43
CA ASP A 120 9.48 -2.62 23.64
C ASP A 120 8.66 -2.75 22.35
N LEU A 121 9.30 -2.64 21.20
CA LEU A 121 8.64 -2.80 19.89
C LEU A 121 8.07 -4.21 19.76
N LYS A 122 6.80 -4.32 19.38
CA LYS A 122 6.08 -5.59 19.19
C LYS A 122 5.95 -6.00 17.74
N ARG A 123 5.75 -5.05 16.84
CA ARG A 123 5.52 -5.34 15.42
C ARG A 123 5.71 -4.11 14.54
N VAL A 124 6.03 -4.37 13.27
CA VAL A 124 6.17 -3.38 12.20
C VAL A 124 5.28 -3.83 11.04
N TRP A 125 4.21 -3.11 10.76
CA TRP A 125 3.18 -3.56 9.84
C TRP A 125 2.87 -2.58 8.72
N ALA A 126 2.62 -3.15 7.54
CA ALA A 126 2.01 -2.49 6.40
C ALA A 126 2.66 -1.14 6.06
N PRO A 127 3.95 -1.12 5.66
CA PRO A 127 4.58 0.11 5.22
C PRO A 127 3.98 0.59 3.90
N GLN A 128 3.90 1.90 3.74
CA GLN A 128 3.56 2.57 2.51
C GLN A 128 4.55 3.69 2.24
N THR A 129 4.52 4.25 1.04
CA THR A 129 5.36 5.40 0.73
C THR A 129 4.57 6.47 -0.01
N VAL A 130 4.93 7.73 0.22
CA VAL A 130 4.32 8.89 -0.40
C VAL A 130 5.40 9.94 -0.63
N TYR A 131 5.28 10.71 -1.72
CA TYR A 131 6.16 11.84 -1.95
C TYR A 131 5.71 13.03 -1.12
N ASP A 132 6.58 13.51 -0.23
CA ASP A 132 6.34 14.74 0.53
C ASP A 132 6.79 15.94 -0.30
N ARG A 133 5.84 16.72 -0.79
CA ARG A 133 6.09 17.85 -1.69
C ARG A 133 6.83 19.00 -1.04
N GLU A 134 6.64 19.21 0.26
CA GLU A 134 7.36 20.25 1.01
C GLU A 134 8.81 19.85 1.25
N ALA A 135 9.02 18.64 1.74
CA ALA A 135 10.35 18.12 2.02
C ALA A 135 11.12 17.72 0.75
N LYS A 136 10.39 17.48 -0.36
CA LYS A 136 10.94 16.95 -1.62
C LYS A 136 11.67 15.63 -1.39
N LYS A 137 11.07 14.79 -0.58
CA LYS A 137 11.59 13.46 -0.20
C LYS A 137 10.46 12.44 -0.22
N TYR A 138 10.85 11.17 -0.37
CA TYR A 138 9.90 10.07 -0.22
C TYR A 138 9.81 9.71 1.25
N MET A 139 8.59 9.77 1.78
CA MET A 139 8.28 9.36 3.14
C MET A 139 7.85 7.90 3.12
N VAL A 140 8.41 7.11 4.03
CA VAL A 140 7.91 5.76 4.34
C VAL A 140 7.12 5.88 5.65
N TYR A 141 5.90 5.35 5.67
CA TYR A 141 5.06 5.37 6.87
C TYR A 141 4.48 3.97 7.10
N TRP A 142 4.36 3.60 8.36
CA TRP A 142 3.98 2.23 8.74
C TRP A 142 3.40 2.21 10.14
N SER A 143 2.74 1.11 10.51
CA SER A 143 2.19 0.93 11.85
C SER A 143 3.18 0.22 12.76
N MET A 144 3.31 0.71 13.99
CA MET A 144 4.08 0.05 15.04
C MET A 144 3.30 0.02 16.34
N GLN A 145 3.55 -1.02 17.14
CA GLN A 145 3.07 -1.13 18.51
C GLN A 145 4.25 -1.24 19.46
N HIS A 146 4.21 -0.48 20.55
CA HIS A 146 5.20 -0.51 21.63
C HIS A 146 4.54 -0.94 22.91
N GLY A 147 5.08 -1.99 23.57
CA GLY A 147 4.52 -2.51 24.79
C GLY A 147 3.04 -2.88 24.64
N ASN A 148 2.22 -2.45 25.58
CA ASN A 148 0.77 -2.65 25.55
C ASN A 148 0.01 -1.43 25.00
N GLY A 149 0.72 -0.49 24.36
CA GLY A 149 0.11 0.69 23.74
C GLY A 149 -0.62 0.38 22.45
N PRO A 150 -1.29 1.37 21.87
CA PRO A 150 -1.95 1.19 20.58
C PRO A 150 -0.95 1.10 19.42
N ASP A 151 -1.36 0.45 18.32
CA ASP A 151 -0.69 0.64 17.05
C ASP A 151 -0.96 2.06 16.56
N ILE A 152 0.09 2.77 16.17
CA ILE A 152 -0.04 4.09 15.55
C ILE A 152 0.81 4.15 14.29
N ILE A 153 0.55 5.13 13.44
CA ILE A 153 1.26 5.31 12.18
C ILE A 153 2.48 6.20 12.41
N TYR A 154 3.65 5.65 12.15
CA TYR A 154 4.96 6.31 12.22
C TYR A 154 5.49 6.60 10.83
N TYR A 155 6.47 7.48 10.73
CA TYR A 155 7.17 7.75 9.48
C TYR A 155 8.66 7.97 9.69
N ALA A 156 9.39 7.81 8.60
CA ALA A 156 10.74 8.32 8.40
C ALA A 156 10.90 8.60 6.90
N TYR A 157 11.80 9.50 6.54
CA TYR A 157 12.12 9.70 5.14
C TYR A 157 13.06 8.61 4.64
N ALA A 158 12.85 8.13 3.44
CA ALA A 158 13.80 7.27 2.78
C ALA A 158 15.05 8.05 2.39
N ASN A 159 16.20 7.39 2.38
CA ASN A 159 17.40 7.97 1.79
C ASN A 159 17.23 8.11 0.26
N LYS A 160 18.15 8.85 -0.36
CA LYS A 160 18.08 9.17 -1.80
C LYS A 160 17.99 7.92 -2.69
N ASP A 161 18.67 6.84 -2.32
CA ASP A 161 18.71 5.61 -3.11
C ASP A 161 17.59 4.63 -2.81
N PHE A 162 16.71 4.96 -1.88
CA PHE A 162 15.63 4.10 -1.39
C PHE A 162 16.11 2.74 -0.90
N THR A 163 17.20 2.75 -0.14
CA THR A 163 17.81 1.55 0.44
C THR A 163 17.72 1.49 1.95
N ASP A 164 17.37 2.61 2.60
CA ASP A 164 17.28 2.73 4.04
C ASP A 164 16.41 3.95 4.39
N ILE A 165 16.12 4.11 5.66
CA ILE A 165 15.43 5.29 6.19
C ILE A 165 16.42 6.17 6.97
N GLU A 166 16.15 7.48 7.00
CA GLU A 166 16.95 8.48 7.67
C GLU A 166 16.29 8.94 8.97
N GLY A 167 17.08 9.10 10.03
CA GLY A 167 16.58 9.57 11.31
C GLY A 167 15.73 8.52 12.04
N GLU A 168 15.31 8.87 13.25
CA GLU A 168 14.43 8.01 14.05
C GLU A 168 12.99 8.10 13.59
N PRO A 169 12.21 6.99 13.64
CA PRO A 169 10.78 7.04 13.37
C PRO A 169 10.06 8.01 14.29
N LYS A 170 9.18 8.82 13.72
CA LYS A 170 8.33 9.76 14.45
C LYS A 170 6.86 9.45 14.19
N PRO A 171 5.97 9.74 15.14
CA PRO A 171 4.53 9.62 14.88
C PRO A 171 4.11 10.51 13.71
N LEU A 172 3.42 9.94 12.75
CA LEU A 172 2.80 10.67 11.64
C LEU A 172 1.33 10.98 11.97
N PHE A 173 0.61 9.97 12.40
CA PHE A 173 -0.82 10.07 12.68
C PHE A 173 -1.19 9.24 13.91
N ILE A 174 -1.85 9.89 14.85
CA ILE A 174 -2.44 9.29 16.04
C ILE A 174 -3.91 9.72 16.05
N PRO A 175 -4.87 8.78 16.05
CA PRO A 175 -6.28 9.15 16.15
C PRO A 175 -6.58 9.94 17.42
N GLU A 176 -7.55 10.85 17.36
CA GLU A 176 -7.95 11.65 18.53
C GLU A 176 -8.36 10.79 19.72
N ASN A 177 -9.04 9.67 19.46
CA ASN A 177 -9.43 8.71 20.50
C ASN A 177 -8.26 7.93 21.09
N LYS A 178 -7.06 8.06 20.52
CA LYS A 178 -5.82 7.39 20.93
C LYS A 178 -5.90 5.86 20.91
N LYS A 179 -6.81 5.31 20.13
CA LYS A 179 -6.90 3.87 19.89
C LYS A 179 -6.05 3.46 18.70
N SER A 180 -5.89 2.16 18.51
CA SER A 180 -5.06 1.62 17.44
C SER A 180 -5.56 2.00 16.05
N CYS A 181 -4.62 2.29 15.15
CA CYS A 181 -4.87 2.43 13.72
C CYS A 181 -3.73 1.77 12.93
N ILE A 182 -4.10 1.16 11.82
CA ILE A 182 -3.17 0.45 10.94
C ILE A 182 -3.55 0.70 9.46
N ASP A 183 -2.72 0.17 8.55
CA ASP A 183 -3.03 0.07 7.12
C ASP A 183 -3.43 1.40 6.50
N GLY A 184 -2.57 2.41 6.66
CA GLY A 184 -2.78 3.71 6.03
C GLY A 184 -2.44 3.68 4.54
N ASP A 185 -3.15 4.50 3.76
CA ASP A 185 -2.79 4.80 2.37
C ASP A 185 -3.06 6.28 2.11
N ILE A 186 -2.04 6.99 1.67
CA ILE A 186 -2.09 8.44 1.47
C ILE A 186 -2.08 8.77 -0.01
N ILE A 187 -3.01 9.64 -0.42
CA ILE A 187 -3.01 10.22 -1.76
C ILE A 187 -3.08 11.74 -1.65
N TYR A 188 -2.42 12.43 -2.59
CA TYR A 188 -2.42 13.88 -2.68
C TYR A 188 -3.42 14.34 -3.74
N LYS A 189 -4.31 15.24 -3.35
CA LYS A 189 -5.29 15.83 -4.27
C LYS A 189 -5.61 17.26 -3.84
N ASP A 190 -5.49 18.21 -4.78
CA ASP A 190 -5.92 19.59 -4.60
C ASP A 190 -5.37 20.25 -3.32
N GLY A 191 -4.07 20.08 -3.09
CA GLY A 191 -3.39 20.71 -1.96
C GLY A 191 -3.51 19.98 -0.63
N LEU A 192 -4.21 18.86 -0.59
CA LEU A 192 -4.40 18.06 0.62
C LEU A 192 -3.87 16.62 0.45
N TYR A 193 -3.29 16.11 1.52
CA TYR A 193 -3.00 14.69 1.67
C TYR A 193 -4.20 14.03 2.36
N HIS A 194 -4.71 12.95 1.76
CA HIS A 194 -5.83 12.17 2.27
C HIS A 194 -5.29 10.82 2.72
N LEU A 195 -5.35 10.55 4.01
CA LEU A 195 -4.96 9.29 4.61
C LEU A 195 -6.21 8.45 4.87
N PHE A 196 -6.30 7.30 4.22
CA PHE A 196 -7.29 6.27 4.53
C PHE A 196 -6.65 5.24 5.44
N TYR A 197 -7.27 4.90 6.55
CA TYR A 197 -6.67 4.04 7.56
C TYR A 197 -7.70 3.15 8.22
N LYS A 198 -7.26 2.02 8.75
CA LYS A 198 -8.12 1.13 9.51
C LYS A 198 -8.06 1.48 11.00
N THR A 199 -9.24 1.59 11.62
CA THR A 199 -9.36 1.69 13.09
C THR A 199 -9.45 0.30 13.70
N GLU A 200 -8.86 0.13 14.89
CA GLU A 200 -8.91 -1.09 15.67
C GLU A 200 -9.69 -0.84 16.97
N GLY A 201 -10.30 -1.90 17.52
CA GLY A 201 -11.11 -1.80 18.73
C GLY A 201 -12.54 -1.39 18.47
N HIS A 202 -13.11 -0.53 19.30
CA HIS A 202 -14.51 -0.09 19.15
C HIS A 202 -14.69 0.72 17.88
N GLY A 203 -15.62 0.32 17.00
CA GLY A 203 -15.88 0.97 15.74
C GLY A 203 -14.84 0.67 14.67
N ASN A 204 -14.51 -0.60 14.45
CA ASN A 204 -13.56 -1.03 13.43
C ASN A 204 -14.03 -0.74 12.02
N GLY A 205 -13.21 -0.10 11.21
CA GLY A 205 -13.51 0.20 9.81
C GLY A 205 -12.48 1.15 9.21
N ILE A 206 -12.79 1.63 8.01
CA ILE A 206 -11.93 2.56 7.28
C ILE A 206 -12.39 3.99 7.55
N LYS A 207 -11.49 4.82 8.07
CA LYS A 207 -11.69 6.27 8.23
C LYS A 207 -10.72 7.05 7.37
N LYS A 208 -10.94 8.35 7.27
CA LYS A 208 -10.08 9.26 6.53
C LYS A 208 -9.64 10.40 7.43
N ALA A 209 -8.38 10.81 7.26
CA ALA A 209 -7.87 12.04 7.84
C ALA A 209 -7.17 12.86 6.74
N THR A 210 -7.22 14.18 6.83
CA THR A 210 -6.60 15.08 5.86
C THR A 210 -5.67 16.06 6.52
N THR A 211 -4.62 16.45 5.78
CA THR A 211 -3.71 17.51 6.17
C THR A 211 -3.14 18.22 4.94
N ALA A 212 -2.81 19.48 5.07
CA ALA A 212 -2.09 20.23 4.05
C ALA A 212 -0.58 19.96 4.11
N SER A 213 -0.07 19.53 5.27
CA SER A 213 1.35 19.30 5.51
C SER A 213 1.52 18.00 6.30
N LEU A 214 2.20 17.02 5.71
CA LEU A 214 2.31 15.65 6.25
C LEU A 214 2.85 15.61 7.68
N THR A 215 3.83 16.45 7.98
CA THR A 215 4.53 16.41 9.27
C THR A 215 4.06 17.48 10.26
N SER A 216 2.94 18.15 9.98
CA SER A 216 2.41 19.23 10.84
C SER A 216 1.87 18.73 12.17
N GLY A 217 1.50 17.45 12.27
CA GLY A 217 0.78 16.92 13.42
C GLY A 217 -0.69 17.36 13.46
N GLN A 218 -1.17 18.02 12.42
CA GLN A 218 -2.52 18.58 12.34
C GLN A 218 -3.31 17.85 11.25
N TRP A 219 -4.01 16.80 11.66
CA TRP A 219 -4.88 16.03 10.80
C TRP A 219 -6.33 16.27 11.18
N LYS A 220 -7.19 16.39 10.15
CA LYS A 220 -8.64 16.46 10.34
C LYS A 220 -9.23 15.09 10.04
N GLU A 221 -9.75 14.41 11.06
CA GLU A 221 -10.38 13.11 10.91
C GLU A 221 -11.83 13.25 10.45
N SER A 222 -12.27 12.31 9.60
CA SER A 222 -13.69 12.18 9.25
C SER A 222 -14.47 11.66 10.46
N GLU A 223 -15.73 12.09 10.58
CA GLU A 223 -16.64 11.58 11.63
C GLU A 223 -17.18 10.19 11.26
N ASP A 224 -17.45 9.97 9.97
CA ASP A 224 -18.05 8.75 9.46
C ASP A 224 -17.00 7.75 8.99
N TYR A 225 -17.37 6.47 8.94
CA TYR A 225 -16.61 5.41 8.32
C TYR A 225 -16.86 5.40 6.81
N LYS A 226 -15.83 5.02 6.05
CA LYS A 226 -15.88 5.04 4.58
C LYS A 226 -16.26 3.70 3.96
N GLN A 227 -16.05 2.58 4.67
CA GLN A 227 -16.45 1.28 4.16
C GLN A 227 -17.99 1.19 4.02
N GLN A 228 -18.42 0.46 2.99
CA GLN A 228 -19.82 0.29 2.64
C GLN A 228 -20.32 -1.13 2.99
N THR A 229 -19.79 -1.70 4.06
CA THR A 229 -20.16 -3.03 4.56
C THR A 229 -20.10 -3.06 6.08
N LYS A 230 -20.86 -3.96 6.68
CA LYS A 230 -20.78 -4.25 8.12
C LYS A 230 -19.73 -5.31 8.44
N GLU A 231 -19.15 -5.94 7.41
CA GLU A 231 -18.10 -6.92 7.55
C GLU A 231 -16.81 -6.27 8.05
N ALA A 232 -15.94 -7.06 8.70
CA ALA A 232 -14.63 -6.60 9.09
C ALA A 232 -13.75 -6.37 7.85
N VAL A 233 -13.08 -5.22 7.81
CA VAL A 233 -12.26 -4.80 6.68
C VAL A 233 -10.91 -4.29 7.15
N GLU A 234 -9.90 -4.36 6.27
CA GLU A 234 -8.57 -3.81 6.49
C GLU A 234 -7.90 -3.52 5.14
N GLY A 235 -6.70 -2.96 5.16
CA GLY A 235 -5.88 -2.86 3.97
C GLY A 235 -6.47 -1.96 2.89
N SER A 236 -6.87 -0.74 3.25
CA SER A 236 -7.42 0.20 2.27
C SER A 236 -6.37 0.60 1.23
N GLY A 237 -6.80 0.67 -0.03
CA GLY A 237 -6.04 1.20 -1.14
C GLY A 237 -6.89 2.21 -1.90
N ILE A 238 -6.31 3.34 -2.26
CA ILE A 238 -6.97 4.41 -3.00
C ILE A 238 -6.18 4.70 -4.27
N PHE A 239 -6.85 4.77 -5.41
CA PHE A 239 -6.18 5.10 -6.67
C PHE A 239 -7.11 5.87 -7.61
N PRO A 240 -6.55 6.73 -8.48
CA PRO A 240 -7.34 7.45 -9.47
C PRO A 240 -7.76 6.54 -10.62
N LEU A 241 -8.98 6.71 -11.12
CA LEU A 241 -9.45 6.03 -12.34
C LEU A 241 -9.06 6.87 -13.55
N ILE A 242 -8.20 6.32 -14.39
CA ILE A 242 -7.59 7.00 -15.54
C ILE A 242 -8.65 7.65 -16.45
N GLY A 243 -8.42 8.93 -16.79
CA GLY A 243 -9.29 9.66 -17.70
C GLY A 243 -10.61 10.12 -17.11
N THR A 244 -10.77 10.01 -15.80
CA THR A 244 -12.00 10.44 -15.09
C THR A 244 -11.63 11.30 -13.90
N ASP A 245 -12.66 11.87 -13.25
CA ASP A 245 -12.54 12.55 -11.95
C ASP A 245 -12.78 11.60 -10.76
N LYS A 246 -12.88 10.30 -11.03
CA LYS A 246 -13.20 9.29 -10.02
C LYS A 246 -11.95 8.72 -9.36
N TYR A 247 -12.13 8.32 -8.10
CA TYR A 247 -11.16 7.58 -7.31
C TYR A 247 -11.80 6.28 -6.86
N ILE A 248 -11.02 5.22 -6.85
CA ILE A 248 -11.43 3.91 -6.34
C ILE A 248 -10.83 3.73 -4.96
N LEU A 249 -11.68 3.46 -3.97
CA LEU A 249 -11.28 3.00 -2.64
C LEU A 249 -11.64 1.52 -2.54
N MET A 250 -10.64 0.69 -2.31
CA MET A 250 -10.79 -0.75 -2.12
C MET A 250 -10.24 -1.15 -0.77
N TYR A 251 -10.74 -2.23 -0.21
CA TYR A 251 -10.24 -2.77 1.06
C TYR A 251 -10.51 -4.28 1.14
N ASP A 252 -9.70 -4.94 1.94
CA ASP A 252 -9.72 -6.39 2.13
C ASP A 252 -10.81 -6.77 3.14
N VAL A 253 -11.85 -7.45 2.67
CA VAL A 253 -12.87 -8.08 3.52
C VAL A 253 -12.28 -9.42 3.96
N TYR A 254 -11.29 -9.35 4.84
CA TYR A 254 -10.33 -10.42 5.07
C TYR A 254 -10.90 -11.70 5.66
N MET A 255 -12.04 -11.62 6.37
CA MET A 255 -12.72 -12.80 6.91
C MET A 255 -13.56 -13.53 5.86
N LYS A 256 -13.78 -12.93 4.68
CA LYS A 256 -14.62 -13.46 3.60
C LYS A 256 -13.84 -13.81 2.33
N GLY A 257 -12.52 -13.60 2.32
CA GLY A 257 -11.68 -13.91 1.16
C GLY A 257 -12.00 -13.10 -0.09
N LYS A 258 -12.44 -11.86 0.07
CA LYS A 258 -12.80 -10.97 -1.03
C LYS A 258 -12.48 -9.52 -0.69
N TYR A 259 -12.46 -8.66 -1.71
CA TYR A 259 -12.42 -7.20 -1.58
C TYR A 259 -13.81 -6.61 -1.76
N GLN A 260 -14.00 -5.42 -1.21
CA GLN A 260 -15.04 -4.50 -1.64
C GLN A 260 -14.41 -3.33 -2.37
N PHE A 261 -15.02 -2.94 -3.50
CA PHE A 261 -14.60 -1.80 -4.30
C PHE A 261 -15.67 -0.73 -4.26
N THR A 262 -15.22 0.51 -4.07
CA THR A 262 -16.09 1.69 -4.06
C THR A 262 -15.49 2.79 -4.94
N GLU A 263 -16.32 3.72 -5.40
CA GLU A 263 -15.87 4.87 -6.18
C GLU A 263 -16.38 6.18 -5.58
N SER A 264 -15.63 7.26 -5.82
CA SER A 264 -15.95 8.60 -5.34
C SER A 264 -15.38 9.66 -6.27
N THR A 265 -16.05 10.80 -6.37
CA THR A 265 -15.54 11.99 -7.07
C THR A 265 -15.00 13.05 -6.09
N ASP A 266 -15.29 12.92 -4.80
CA ASP A 266 -14.93 13.91 -3.77
C ASP A 266 -14.01 13.37 -2.67
N LEU A 267 -13.69 12.07 -2.67
CA LEU A 267 -12.93 11.37 -1.63
C LEU A 267 -13.60 11.35 -0.24
N ASP A 268 -14.88 11.67 -0.19
CA ASP A 268 -15.66 11.65 1.05
C ASP A 268 -16.87 10.71 0.98
N HIS A 269 -17.56 10.67 -0.15
CA HIS A 269 -18.74 9.86 -0.38
C HIS A 269 -18.40 8.75 -1.37
N PHE A 270 -18.59 7.51 -0.95
CA PHE A 270 -18.19 6.32 -1.71
C PHE A 270 -19.40 5.45 -2.02
N LYS A 271 -19.49 5.01 -3.28
CA LYS A 271 -20.55 4.14 -3.79
C LYS A 271 -19.96 2.78 -4.13
N VAL A 272 -20.59 1.70 -3.68
CA VAL A 272 -20.17 0.32 -4.00
C VAL A 272 -20.26 0.07 -5.50
N ILE A 273 -19.18 -0.52 -6.05
CA ILE A 273 -19.10 -0.90 -7.46
C ILE A 273 -18.73 -2.38 -7.65
N ASP A 274 -18.95 -3.22 -6.64
CA ASP A 274 -18.59 -4.65 -6.68
C ASP A 274 -19.17 -5.37 -7.90
N HIS A 275 -20.36 -4.97 -8.35
CA HIS A 275 -21.03 -5.55 -9.53
C HIS A 275 -20.24 -5.33 -10.83
N ALA A 276 -19.37 -4.31 -10.87
CA ALA A 276 -18.54 -4.01 -12.04
C ALA A 276 -17.15 -4.66 -11.96
N ILE A 277 -16.81 -5.29 -10.84
CA ILE A 277 -15.47 -5.83 -10.58
C ILE A 277 -15.43 -7.31 -10.91
N SER A 278 -14.37 -7.75 -11.59
CA SER A 278 -14.06 -9.16 -11.78
C SER A 278 -12.60 -9.45 -11.46
N MET A 279 -12.36 -10.59 -10.84
CA MET A 279 -11.02 -11.09 -10.50
C MET A 279 -10.98 -12.61 -10.63
N ASP A 280 -9.91 -13.13 -11.21
CA ASP A 280 -9.68 -14.58 -11.30
C ASP A 280 -8.76 -15.09 -10.18
N PHE A 281 -8.63 -14.32 -9.09
CA PHE A 281 -7.77 -14.61 -7.95
C PHE A 281 -8.38 -14.00 -6.69
N HIS A 282 -7.82 -14.35 -5.51
CA HIS A 282 -8.27 -13.86 -4.21
C HIS A 282 -7.15 -13.09 -3.52
N PRO A 283 -7.03 -11.77 -3.76
CA PRO A 283 -5.97 -10.99 -3.16
C PRO A 283 -6.23 -10.68 -1.69
N ARG A 284 -5.14 -10.52 -0.95
CA ARG A 284 -5.13 -9.88 0.36
C ARG A 284 -4.57 -8.46 0.19
N HIS A 285 -4.40 -7.74 1.28
CA HIS A 285 -3.97 -6.35 1.32
C HIS A 285 -2.86 -6.04 0.29
N GLY A 286 -3.16 -5.17 -0.64
CA GLY A 286 -2.26 -4.73 -1.68
C GLY A 286 -2.65 -3.35 -2.20
N THR A 287 -2.05 -2.95 -3.30
CA THR A 287 -2.30 -1.64 -3.90
C THR A 287 -2.36 -1.71 -5.41
N VAL A 288 -3.12 -0.79 -5.99
CA VAL A 288 -3.26 -0.63 -7.43
C VAL A 288 -2.62 0.70 -7.85
N MET A 289 -1.88 0.66 -8.95
CA MET A 289 -1.20 1.80 -9.53
C MET A 289 -1.45 1.86 -11.04
N PRO A 290 -1.78 3.02 -11.59
CA PRO A 290 -1.85 3.20 -13.05
C PRO A 290 -0.50 2.94 -13.72
N ILE A 291 -0.52 2.28 -14.87
CA ILE A 291 0.66 1.96 -15.68
C ILE A 291 0.46 2.35 -17.15
N THR A 292 1.56 2.47 -17.87
CA THR A 292 1.56 2.75 -19.30
C THR A 292 1.40 1.46 -20.11
N ASP A 293 1.02 1.59 -21.37
CA ASP A 293 0.94 0.46 -22.29
C ASP A 293 2.30 -0.23 -22.47
N LYS A 294 3.37 0.54 -22.52
CA LYS A 294 4.73 0.01 -22.61
C LYS A 294 5.09 -0.84 -21.38
N GLU A 295 4.72 -0.38 -20.20
CA GLU A 295 4.91 -1.13 -18.94
C GLU A 295 4.08 -2.41 -18.92
N LEU A 296 2.83 -2.32 -19.37
CA LEU A 296 1.95 -3.49 -19.49
C LEU A 296 2.56 -4.57 -20.42
N LYS A 297 3.03 -4.16 -21.59
CA LYS A 297 3.68 -5.07 -22.56
C LYS A 297 4.93 -5.72 -21.98
N ARG A 298 5.70 -4.98 -21.20
CA ARG A 298 6.88 -5.50 -20.50
C ARG A 298 6.50 -6.57 -19.47
N LEU A 299 5.42 -6.34 -18.73
CA LEU A 299 4.88 -7.32 -17.79
C LEU A 299 4.41 -8.60 -18.51
N PHE A 300 3.73 -8.46 -19.64
CA PHE A 300 3.32 -9.63 -20.45
C PHE A 300 4.51 -10.41 -20.96
N LYS A 301 5.56 -9.74 -21.40
CA LYS A 301 6.79 -10.40 -21.86
C LYS A 301 7.46 -11.21 -20.75
N ALA A 302 7.47 -10.68 -19.53
CA ALA A 302 8.10 -11.31 -18.37
C ALA A 302 7.27 -12.47 -17.79
N TYR A 303 5.95 -12.31 -17.71
CA TYR A 303 5.07 -13.20 -16.94
C TYR A 303 3.99 -13.89 -17.78
N GLY A 304 3.91 -13.56 -19.06
CA GLY A 304 2.86 -14.06 -19.96
C GLY A 304 1.61 -13.19 -19.93
N LYS A 305 0.95 -13.07 -21.08
CA LYS A 305 -0.33 -12.40 -21.17
C LYS A 305 -1.42 -13.33 -20.62
N PRO A 306 -2.29 -12.88 -19.70
CA PRO A 306 -3.40 -13.70 -19.22
C PRO A 306 -4.33 -14.10 -20.37
N ASP A 307 -4.76 -15.36 -20.39
CA ASP A 307 -5.58 -15.93 -21.50
C ASP A 307 -6.90 -15.19 -21.70
N LYS A 308 -7.49 -14.69 -20.60
CA LYS A 308 -8.81 -14.04 -20.62
C LYS A 308 -8.76 -12.55 -20.91
N MET A 309 -7.59 -12.00 -21.11
CA MET A 309 -7.42 -10.57 -21.34
C MET A 309 -7.37 -10.15 -22.81
#